data_3daf3ee9fdefd1c854c35ed79a33bba7
#
_entry.id   3daf3ee9fdefd1c854c35ed79a33bba7
#
_cell.length_a   1.000
_cell.length_b   1.000
_cell.length_c   1.000
_cell.angle_alpha   90.00
_cell.angle_beta   90.00
_cell.angle_gamma   90.00
#
_symmetry.space_group_name_H-M   'P 1'
#
loop_
_entity.id
_entity.type
_entity.pdbx_description
1 polymer ?
#
loop_
_entity_poly.entity_id
_entity_poly.type
_entity_poly.pdbx_seq_one_letter_code
_entity_poly.pdbx_strand_id
1 'polypeptide(L)'
;MTKRRAVLSGSVFEERIGYARAVVDGDWVHVSGTTGFDYATMSISDDVVEQAEQCLWNIGAALAQAGCTFADVVRVRYLLPEREDFEPCWPVLRRVFGEVRPAATMMVCGLADARMKIEIEVYARRGPVDGVRIEVVEGERMLEEWRHVHNTVVPPGALSLDEVRERSGRYRLENAYVGEVLVGCSTVRPAEREGGAVTVIARVLPEWRGRGIGRVLYENGLAYARVLGADGVETCVLAANGDGLRFAESRGFVKVDRYVLPGERDEWVDLRLSVIES
;
A
#
# COMPACT_ATOMS: atom_id res chain seq x y z
N MET A 1 5.31 3.13 -20.85
CA MET A 1 5.90 4.30 -20.14
C MET A 1 5.31 4.35 -18.75
N THR A 2 6.07 4.12 -17.73
CA THR A 2 5.67 4.28 -16.33
C THR A 2 5.33 5.76 -16.09
N LYS A 3 4.08 6.04 -15.71
CA LYS A 3 3.62 7.42 -15.52
C LYS A 3 4.21 7.96 -14.21
N ARG A 4 4.98 9.04 -14.30
CA ARG A 4 5.45 9.79 -13.13
C ARG A 4 4.24 10.23 -12.29
N ARG A 5 4.30 10.04 -10.96
CA ARG A 5 3.24 10.39 -10.02
C ARG A 5 3.80 11.24 -8.88
N ALA A 6 3.15 12.37 -8.62
CA ALA A 6 3.43 13.19 -7.43
C ALA A 6 2.65 12.67 -6.22
N VAL A 7 3.26 12.74 -5.05
CA VAL A 7 2.66 12.57 -3.73
C VAL A 7 2.68 13.91 -3.03
N LEU A 8 1.55 14.35 -2.52
CA LEU A 8 1.39 15.62 -1.83
C LEU A 8 1.08 15.37 -0.36
N SER A 9 1.64 16.19 0.53
CA SER A 9 1.36 16.15 1.97
C SER A 9 0.25 17.11 2.41
N GLY A 10 -0.15 18.01 1.52
CA GLY A 10 -1.06 19.12 1.86
C GLY A 10 -0.36 20.34 2.47
N SER A 11 0.97 20.34 2.50
CA SER A 11 1.74 21.50 2.94
C SER A 11 1.50 22.69 2.01
N VAL A 12 1.26 23.86 2.59
CA VAL A 12 1.09 25.13 1.84
C VAL A 12 2.30 25.50 0.99
N PHE A 13 3.47 24.96 1.30
CA PHE A 13 4.70 25.22 0.54
C PHE A 13 4.72 24.49 -0.81
N GLU A 14 4.06 23.33 -0.92
CA GLU A 14 4.04 22.52 -2.14
C GLU A 14 3.48 23.29 -3.33
N GLU A 15 2.34 23.95 -3.13
CA GLU A 15 1.71 24.79 -4.16
C GLU A 15 2.49 26.10 -4.39
N ARG A 16 2.90 26.77 -3.33
CA ARG A 16 3.56 28.08 -3.42
C ARG A 16 4.93 28.04 -4.07
N ILE A 17 5.68 26.95 -3.88
CA ILE A 17 7.05 26.77 -4.39
C ILE A 17 7.05 25.92 -5.66
N GLY A 18 6.04 25.07 -5.86
CA GLY A 18 5.91 24.24 -7.04
C GLY A 18 6.68 22.91 -6.94
N TYR A 19 6.63 22.23 -5.78
CA TYR A 19 7.23 20.90 -5.59
C TYR A 19 6.22 19.90 -5.05
N ALA A 20 6.57 18.62 -5.03
CA ALA A 20 5.79 17.56 -4.40
C ALA A 20 6.56 16.98 -3.20
N ARG A 21 5.85 16.46 -2.19
CA ARG A 21 6.48 15.79 -1.04
C ARG A 21 7.28 14.59 -1.47
N ALA A 22 6.77 13.83 -2.45
CA ALA A 22 7.54 12.78 -3.10
C ALA A 22 7.15 12.65 -4.58
N VAL A 23 8.05 12.09 -5.36
CA VAL A 23 7.83 11.74 -6.77
C VAL A 23 8.12 10.25 -6.94
N VAL A 24 7.13 9.53 -7.47
CA VAL A 24 7.28 8.15 -7.92
C VAL A 24 7.62 8.16 -9.40
N ASP A 25 8.76 7.59 -9.78
CA ASP A 25 9.21 7.43 -11.16
C ASP A 25 9.67 6.00 -11.41
N GLY A 26 8.83 5.22 -12.07
CA GLY A 26 9.03 3.77 -12.17
C GLY A 26 9.06 3.12 -10.80
N ASP A 27 10.15 2.41 -10.48
CA ASP A 27 10.37 1.79 -9.17
C ASP A 27 11.02 2.72 -8.14
N TRP A 28 11.43 3.91 -8.56
CA TRP A 28 12.06 4.87 -7.68
C TRP A 28 11.06 5.80 -7.01
N VAL A 29 11.31 6.10 -5.75
CA VAL A 29 10.58 7.09 -4.96
C VAL A 29 11.59 8.08 -4.40
N HIS A 30 11.42 9.34 -4.80
CA HIS A 30 12.23 10.47 -4.39
C HIS A 30 11.42 11.30 -3.41
N VAL A 31 11.76 11.26 -2.13
CA VAL A 31 11.14 12.10 -1.10
C VAL A 31 11.97 13.37 -0.96
N SER A 32 11.30 14.50 -1.14
CA SER A 32 11.91 15.83 -1.01
C SER A 32 12.43 16.07 0.41
N GLY A 33 13.35 17.01 0.55
CA GLY A 33 13.80 17.50 1.84
C GLY A 33 12.61 17.76 2.77
N THR A 34 12.63 17.13 3.92
CA THR A 34 11.53 17.09 4.88
C THR A 34 12.01 17.57 6.23
N THR A 35 11.37 18.58 6.74
CA THR A 35 11.70 19.25 8.01
C THR A 35 10.70 18.84 9.10
N GLY A 36 10.99 19.22 10.35
CA GLY A 36 10.19 18.86 11.52
C GLY A 36 8.89 19.65 11.70
N PHE A 37 8.31 20.18 10.61
CA PHE A 37 6.99 20.80 10.69
C PHE A 37 5.88 19.77 10.79
N ASP A 38 4.95 19.99 11.70
CA ASP A 38 3.61 19.42 11.62
C ASP A 38 2.82 20.18 10.55
N TYR A 39 2.49 19.52 9.45
CA TYR A 39 1.81 20.18 8.32
C TYR A 39 0.35 20.56 8.60
N ALA A 40 -0.29 19.96 9.60
CA ALA A 40 -1.67 20.31 9.96
C ALA A 40 -1.75 21.63 10.73
N THR A 41 -0.76 21.88 11.60
CA THR A 41 -0.71 23.08 12.47
C THR A 41 0.31 24.11 12.04
N MET A 42 1.23 23.72 11.15
CA MET A 42 2.41 24.53 10.74
C MET A 42 3.28 24.92 11.93
N SER A 43 3.30 24.10 12.97
CA SER A 43 4.20 24.24 14.12
C SER A 43 5.45 23.40 13.95
N ILE A 44 6.52 23.78 14.63
CA ILE A 44 7.80 23.08 14.68
C ILE A 44 8.37 23.18 16.10
N SER A 45 8.90 22.09 16.62
CA SER A 45 9.53 22.06 17.94
C SER A 45 10.88 22.79 17.94
N ASP A 46 11.28 23.33 19.08
CA ASP A 46 12.62 23.86 19.29
C ASP A 46 13.67 22.76 19.60
N ASP A 47 13.24 21.54 19.83
CA ASP A 47 14.11 20.37 20.08
C ASP A 47 14.44 19.65 18.78
N VAL A 48 15.73 19.41 18.50
CA VAL A 48 16.18 18.76 17.27
C VAL A 48 15.75 17.29 17.18
N VAL A 49 15.66 16.59 18.32
CA VAL A 49 15.26 15.19 18.36
C VAL A 49 13.78 15.05 18.01
N GLU A 50 12.94 15.94 18.56
CA GLU A 50 11.51 16.01 18.19
C GLU A 50 11.33 16.39 16.72
N GLN A 51 12.15 17.32 16.20
CA GLN A 51 12.14 17.65 14.77
C GLN A 51 12.53 16.41 13.91
N ALA A 52 13.54 15.65 14.32
CA ALA A 52 13.94 14.44 13.61
C ALA A 52 12.82 13.37 13.61
N GLU A 53 12.12 13.20 14.72
CA GLU A 53 10.96 12.29 14.81
C GLU A 53 9.84 12.73 13.88
N GLN A 54 9.51 14.03 13.86
CA GLN A 54 8.50 14.59 12.97
C GLN A 54 8.90 14.47 11.48
N CYS A 55 10.18 14.70 11.13
CA CYS A 55 10.69 14.46 9.79
C CYS A 55 10.42 13.01 9.35
N LEU A 56 10.78 12.04 10.20
CA LEU A 56 10.61 10.62 9.89
C LEU A 56 9.13 10.24 9.82
N TRP A 57 8.27 10.81 10.64
CA TRP A 57 6.83 10.62 10.54
C TRP A 57 6.29 11.11 9.18
N ASN A 58 6.65 12.34 8.78
CA ASN A 58 6.28 12.93 7.50
C ASN A 58 6.79 12.10 6.31
N ILE A 59 8.04 11.62 6.39
CA ILE A 59 8.66 10.76 5.38
C ILE A 59 7.93 9.42 5.30
N GLY A 60 7.63 8.80 6.44
CA GLY A 60 6.90 7.54 6.51
C GLY A 60 5.53 7.63 5.84
N ALA A 61 4.79 8.72 6.08
CA ALA A 61 3.50 8.99 5.44
C ALA A 61 3.64 9.15 3.92
N ALA A 62 4.67 9.84 3.44
CA ALA A 62 4.95 10.00 2.01
C ALA A 62 5.35 8.68 1.34
N LEU A 63 6.20 7.88 2.00
CA LEU A 63 6.59 6.55 1.54
C LEU A 63 5.39 5.62 1.44
N ALA A 64 4.52 5.58 2.45
CA ALA A 64 3.31 4.76 2.45
C ALA A 64 2.39 5.11 1.27
N GLN A 65 2.13 6.41 1.02
CA GLN A 65 1.38 6.87 -0.15
C GLN A 65 2.07 6.52 -1.48
N ALA A 66 3.40 6.39 -1.48
CA ALA A 66 4.17 5.95 -2.63
C ALA A 66 4.21 4.41 -2.79
N GLY A 67 3.66 3.65 -1.85
CA GLY A 67 3.73 2.20 -1.80
C GLY A 67 5.11 1.69 -1.37
N CYS A 68 5.77 2.39 -0.47
CA CYS A 68 7.05 2.06 0.14
C CYS A 68 6.97 2.11 1.66
N THR A 69 7.98 1.53 2.28
CA THR A 69 8.28 1.65 3.72
C THR A 69 9.71 2.13 3.89
N PHE A 70 10.14 2.34 5.12
CA PHE A 70 11.56 2.61 5.40
C PHE A 70 12.49 1.46 4.98
N ALA A 71 11.99 0.21 4.91
CA ALA A 71 12.77 -0.93 4.41
C ALA A 71 13.17 -0.81 2.93
N ASP A 72 12.44 0.01 2.16
CA ASP A 72 12.73 0.26 0.75
C ASP A 72 13.75 1.40 0.55
N VAL A 73 14.17 2.11 1.63
CA VAL A 73 15.09 3.25 1.55
C VAL A 73 16.50 2.78 1.22
N VAL A 74 17.06 3.29 0.13
CA VAL A 74 18.42 2.96 -0.33
C VAL A 74 19.42 4.07 -0.06
N ARG A 75 18.95 5.30 0.14
CA ARG A 75 19.78 6.46 0.43
C ARG A 75 19.06 7.44 1.34
N VAL A 76 19.82 8.04 2.25
CA VAL A 76 19.37 9.13 3.13
C VAL A 76 20.41 10.25 3.15
N ARG A 77 19.94 11.49 3.21
CA ARG A 77 20.75 12.68 3.48
C ARG A 77 20.20 13.39 4.69
N TYR A 78 21.10 13.84 5.55
CA TYR A 78 20.81 14.67 6.73
C TYR A 78 21.46 16.03 6.52
N LEU A 79 20.68 17.08 6.60
CA LEU A 79 21.13 18.46 6.48
C LEU A 79 20.82 19.15 7.81
N LEU A 80 21.83 19.78 8.42
CA LEU A 80 21.69 20.43 9.72
C LEU A 80 22.46 21.75 9.70
N PRO A 81 21.90 22.83 10.26
CA PRO A 81 22.65 24.07 10.46
C PRO A 81 23.81 23.92 11.42
N GLU A 82 23.60 23.20 12.53
CA GLU A 82 24.58 23.02 13.59
C GLU A 82 25.07 21.57 13.64
N ARG A 83 26.38 21.38 13.67
CA ARG A 83 27.01 20.04 13.72
C ARG A 83 26.63 19.27 14.98
N GLU A 84 26.50 19.99 16.08
CA GLU A 84 26.24 19.47 17.42
C GLU A 84 24.85 18.84 17.53
N ASP A 85 23.92 19.23 16.68
CA ASP A 85 22.55 18.72 16.64
C ASP A 85 22.44 17.31 16.04
N PHE A 86 23.50 16.79 15.39
CA PHE A 86 23.41 15.48 14.72
C PHE A 86 23.51 14.30 15.70
N GLU A 87 24.43 14.32 16.65
CA GLU A 87 24.64 13.21 17.61
C GLU A 87 23.39 12.93 18.46
N PRO A 88 22.66 13.95 18.99
CA PRO A 88 21.40 13.74 19.70
C PRO A 88 20.33 12.98 18.91
N CYS A 89 20.35 13.08 17.58
CA CYS A 89 19.39 12.39 16.70
C CYS A 89 19.71 10.90 16.48
N TRP A 90 20.92 10.43 16.77
CA TRP A 90 21.35 9.05 16.46
C TRP A 90 20.42 7.97 17.01
N PRO A 91 19.87 8.02 18.24
CA PRO A 91 18.96 6.99 18.74
C PRO A 91 17.70 6.87 17.87
N VAL A 92 17.13 7.98 17.45
CA VAL A 92 15.94 8.04 16.58
C VAL A 92 16.25 7.49 15.19
N LEU A 93 17.36 7.94 14.60
CA LEU A 93 17.79 7.49 13.27
C LEU A 93 18.14 6.00 13.27
N ARG A 94 18.79 5.51 14.33
CA ARG A 94 19.11 4.08 14.49
C ARG A 94 17.84 3.23 14.64
N ARG A 95 16.83 3.69 15.36
CA ARG A 95 15.57 2.98 15.49
C ARG A 95 14.92 2.72 14.12
N VAL A 96 15.00 3.69 13.19
CA VAL A 96 14.37 3.61 11.88
C VAL A 96 15.26 2.91 10.84
N PHE A 97 16.55 3.23 10.82
CA PHE A 97 17.48 2.79 9.76
C PHE A 97 18.49 1.72 10.21
N GLY A 98 18.50 1.31 11.48
CA GLY A 98 19.53 0.44 12.03
C GLY A 98 19.62 -0.95 11.39
N GLU A 99 18.52 -1.48 10.89
CA GLU A 99 18.47 -2.75 10.14
C GLU A 99 18.64 -2.52 8.64
N VAL A 100 17.99 -1.48 8.08
CA VAL A 100 17.99 -1.18 6.66
C VAL A 100 19.36 -0.72 6.16
N ARG A 101 20.06 0.11 6.95
CA ARG A 101 21.39 0.65 6.68
C ARG A 101 21.56 1.26 5.30
N PRO A 102 20.74 2.27 4.92
CA PRO A 102 20.87 2.94 3.64
C PRO A 102 22.21 3.66 3.52
N ALA A 103 22.65 3.92 2.29
CA ALA A 103 23.78 4.81 2.06
C ALA A 103 23.44 6.20 2.62
N ALA A 104 24.28 6.73 3.52
CA ALA A 104 24.01 7.97 4.23
C ALA A 104 25.01 9.07 3.91
N THR A 105 24.53 10.31 3.92
CA THR A 105 25.40 11.51 3.87
C THR A 105 24.87 12.52 4.88
N MET A 106 25.75 13.10 5.70
CA MET A 106 25.44 14.22 6.58
C MET A 106 26.16 15.47 6.08
N MET A 107 25.47 16.59 6.04
CA MET A 107 26.01 17.88 5.63
C MET A 107 25.61 18.96 6.64
N VAL A 108 26.56 19.83 6.96
CA VAL A 108 26.29 21.05 7.74
C VAL A 108 26.05 22.19 6.73
N CYS A 109 24.84 22.75 6.74
CA CYS A 109 24.44 23.82 5.84
C CYS A 109 23.24 24.59 6.41
N GLY A 110 23.07 25.86 6.02
CA GLY A 110 21.88 26.63 6.38
C GLY A 110 20.61 26.02 5.79
N LEU A 111 19.51 26.08 6.54
CA LEU A 111 18.17 25.68 6.10
C LEU A 111 17.31 26.93 5.82
N ALA A 112 16.14 26.73 5.18
CA ALA A 112 15.30 27.80 4.67
C ALA A 112 14.63 28.65 5.76
N ASP A 113 14.40 28.11 6.96
CA ASP A 113 13.83 28.81 8.11
C ASP A 113 14.75 28.61 9.32
N ALA A 114 15.00 29.66 10.10
CA ALA A 114 15.90 29.62 11.25
C ALA A 114 15.43 28.66 12.38
N ARG A 115 14.16 28.27 12.39
CA ARG A 115 13.61 27.30 13.35
C ARG A 115 13.93 25.85 12.95
N MET A 116 14.29 25.59 11.69
CA MET A 116 14.64 24.26 11.20
C MET A 116 16.02 23.86 11.73
N LYS A 117 16.10 22.79 12.47
CA LYS A 117 17.35 22.23 13.01
C LYS A 117 17.82 21.01 12.26
N ILE A 118 16.92 20.34 11.56
CA ILE A 118 17.25 19.18 10.71
C ILE A 118 16.30 19.12 9.51
N GLU A 119 16.86 18.72 8.37
CA GLU A 119 16.12 18.33 7.17
C GLU A 119 16.60 16.95 6.72
N ILE A 120 15.68 16.06 6.35
CA ILE A 120 15.99 14.70 5.93
C ILE A 120 15.43 14.46 4.53
N GLU A 121 16.27 13.95 3.63
CA GLU A 121 15.93 13.56 2.25
C GLU A 121 16.16 12.06 2.07
N VAL A 122 15.22 11.34 1.46
CA VAL A 122 15.38 9.91 1.19
C VAL A 122 15.06 9.53 -0.23
N TYR A 123 15.75 8.50 -0.71
CA TYR A 123 15.47 7.80 -1.95
C TYR A 123 15.14 6.35 -1.62
N ALA A 124 13.99 5.89 -2.07
CA ALA A 124 13.55 4.51 -1.91
C ALA A 124 13.38 3.84 -3.27
N ARG A 125 13.53 2.52 -3.29
CA ARG A 125 13.28 1.71 -4.48
C ARG A 125 12.25 0.64 -4.16
N ARG A 126 11.11 0.70 -4.84
CA ARG A 126 10.06 -0.30 -4.73
C ARG A 126 10.58 -1.64 -5.24
N GLY A 127 10.54 -2.64 -4.40
CA GLY A 127 10.87 -4.02 -4.74
C GLY A 127 9.68 -4.96 -4.49
N PRO A 128 9.82 -6.26 -4.78
CA PRO A 128 8.93 -7.27 -4.22
C PRO A 128 8.86 -7.09 -2.70
N VAL A 129 7.69 -7.28 -2.14
CA VAL A 129 7.50 -7.19 -0.69
C VAL A 129 7.63 -8.59 -0.10
N ASP A 130 8.61 -8.76 0.78
CA ASP A 130 8.70 -9.95 1.62
C ASP A 130 7.85 -9.76 2.90
N GLY A 131 7.38 -10.87 3.47
CA GLY A 131 6.68 -10.82 4.74
C GLY A 131 5.26 -10.23 4.67
N VAL A 132 4.53 -10.44 3.56
CA VAL A 132 3.10 -10.13 3.52
C VAL A 132 2.36 -11.02 4.51
N ARG A 133 1.77 -10.42 5.53
CA ARG A 133 0.97 -11.08 6.55
C ARG A 133 -0.50 -11.02 6.11
N ILE A 134 -1.17 -12.18 6.10
CA ILE A 134 -2.60 -12.28 5.75
C ILE A 134 -3.34 -12.73 7.00
N GLU A 135 -4.38 -11.99 7.36
CA GLU A 135 -5.21 -12.26 8.53
C GLU A 135 -6.69 -12.36 8.15
N VAL A 136 -7.37 -13.32 8.73
CA VAL A 136 -8.84 -13.42 8.62
C VAL A 136 -9.45 -12.21 9.32
N VAL A 137 -10.45 -11.61 8.70
CA VAL A 137 -11.11 -10.42 9.23
C VAL A 137 -11.89 -10.78 10.50
N GLU A 138 -11.50 -10.17 11.61
CA GLU A 138 -12.14 -10.32 12.92
C GLU A 138 -12.38 -8.95 13.58
N GLY A 139 -13.60 -8.70 14.01
CA GLY A 139 -14.00 -7.45 14.67
C GLY A 139 -14.12 -6.24 13.75
N GLU A 140 -14.68 -5.16 14.31
CA GLU A 140 -15.10 -3.97 13.54
C GLU A 140 -13.96 -3.27 12.81
N ARG A 141 -12.79 -3.12 13.45
CA ARG A 141 -11.65 -2.47 12.84
C ARG A 141 -11.23 -3.15 11.54
N MET A 142 -11.12 -4.48 11.56
CA MET A 142 -10.70 -5.22 10.37
C MET A 142 -11.77 -5.25 9.28
N LEU A 143 -13.07 -5.19 9.64
CA LEU A 143 -14.16 -5.03 8.68
C LEU A 143 -14.08 -3.66 7.97
N GLU A 144 -13.78 -2.58 8.69
CA GLU A 144 -13.59 -1.27 8.10
C GLU A 144 -12.35 -1.21 7.20
N GLU A 145 -11.24 -1.83 7.61
CA GLU A 145 -10.03 -1.95 6.81
C GLU A 145 -10.30 -2.72 5.50
N TRP A 146 -11.00 -3.85 5.58
CA TRP A 146 -11.39 -4.62 4.40
C TRP A 146 -12.30 -3.79 3.47
N ARG A 147 -13.30 -3.11 4.03
CA ARG A 147 -14.19 -2.20 3.31
C ARG A 147 -13.43 -1.09 2.60
N HIS A 148 -12.47 -0.48 3.30
CA HIS A 148 -11.62 0.57 2.73
C HIS A 148 -10.89 0.08 1.49
N VAL A 149 -10.21 -1.06 1.55
CA VAL A 149 -9.52 -1.65 0.39
C VAL A 149 -10.51 -1.97 -0.74
N HIS A 150 -11.64 -2.62 -0.40
CA HIS A 150 -12.65 -2.98 -1.39
C HIS A 150 -13.17 -1.74 -2.13
N ASN A 151 -13.62 -0.73 -1.41
CA ASN A 151 -14.21 0.47 -1.99
C ASN A 151 -13.19 1.32 -2.77
N THR A 152 -11.93 1.30 -2.36
CA THR A 152 -10.83 1.95 -3.10
C THR A 152 -10.54 1.25 -4.43
N VAL A 153 -10.56 -0.08 -4.44
CA VAL A 153 -10.22 -0.88 -5.64
C VAL A 153 -11.42 -1.06 -6.58
N VAL A 154 -12.63 -1.06 -6.03
CA VAL A 154 -13.88 -1.33 -6.75
C VAL A 154 -14.92 -0.24 -6.44
N PRO A 155 -14.68 1.03 -6.82
CA PRO A 155 -15.60 2.13 -6.50
C PRO A 155 -17.06 1.92 -6.97
N PRO A 156 -17.31 1.34 -8.17
CA PRO A 156 -18.68 1.08 -8.60
C PRO A 156 -19.46 0.09 -7.73
N GLY A 157 -18.75 -0.85 -7.12
CA GLY A 157 -19.31 -1.85 -6.19
C GLY A 157 -19.06 -1.51 -4.73
N ALA A 158 -19.03 -0.23 -4.36
CA ALA A 158 -18.76 0.21 -2.99
C ALA A 158 -19.81 -0.32 -2.02
N LEU A 159 -19.35 -0.76 -0.83
CA LEU A 159 -20.15 -1.39 0.19
C LEU A 159 -20.24 -0.53 1.46
N SER A 160 -21.38 -0.55 2.10
CA SER A 160 -21.55 -0.11 3.48
C SER A 160 -20.90 -1.10 4.46
N LEU A 161 -20.70 -0.67 5.70
CA LEU A 161 -20.15 -1.56 6.74
C LEU A 161 -21.09 -2.73 7.07
N ASP A 162 -22.40 -2.50 7.02
CA ASP A 162 -23.40 -3.54 7.29
C ASP A 162 -23.39 -4.62 6.21
N GLU A 163 -23.22 -4.25 4.94
CA GLU A 163 -23.07 -5.22 3.85
C GLU A 163 -21.76 -6.02 3.98
N VAL A 164 -20.69 -5.42 4.50
CA VAL A 164 -19.43 -6.15 4.77
C VAL A 164 -19.60 -7.12 5.92
N ARG A 165 -20.32 -6.74 7.00
CA ARG A 165 -20.67 -7.65 8.11
C ARG A 165 -21.48 -8.86 7.60
N GLU A 166 -22.48 -8.62 6.76
CA GLU A 166 -23.27 -9.69 6.17
C GLU A 166 -22.38 -10.63 5.33
N ARG A 167 -21.49 -10.06 4.53
CA ARG A 167 -20.54 -10.85 3.72
C ARG A 167 -19.57 -11.65 4.56
N SER A 168 -19.08 -11.13 5.69
CA SER A 168 -18.16 -11.84 6.58
C SER A 168 -18.79 -13.07 7.24
N GLY A 169 -20.12 -13.08 7.42
CA GLY A 169 -20.87 -14.25 7.88
C GLY A 169 -21.04 -15.36 6.83
N ARG A 170 -20.82 -15.05 5.54
CA ARG A 170 -21.01 -15.99 4.43
C ARG A 170 -19.72 -16.36 3.71
N TYR A 171 -18.74 -15.48 3.72
CA TYR A 171 -17.49 -15.59 2.95
C TYR A 171 -16.28 -15.41 3.87
N ARG A 172 -15.19 -16.04 3.51
CA ARG A 172 -13.91 -15.78 4.16
C ARG A 172 -13.37 -14.45 3.62
N LEU A 173 -13.29 -13.45 4.48
CA LEU A 173 -12.68 -12.16 4.22
C LEU A 173 -11.30 -12.12 4.90
N GLU A 174 -10.30 -11.56 4.23
CA GLU A 174 -8.94 -11.46 4.73
C GLU A 174 -8.36 -10.09 4.41
N ASN A 175 -7.54 -9.55 5.32
CA ASN A 175 -6.72 -8.37 5.13
C ASN A 175 -5.25 -8.77 4.95
N ALA A 176 -4.52 -8.02 4.13
CA ALA A 176 -3.09 -8.19 3.91
C ALA A 176 -2.33 -6.97 4.43
N TYR A 177 -1.23 -7.22 5.16
CA TYR A 177 -0.38 -6.19 5.76
C TYR A 177 1.08 -6.40 5.39
N VAL A 178 1.81 -5.29 5.32
CA VAL A 178 3.28 -5.23 5.30
C VAL A 178 3.72 -4.46 6.55
N GLY A 179 4.35 -5.14 7.49
CA GLY A 179 4.43 -4.61 8.86
C GLY A 179 3.02 -4.35 9.39
N GLU A 180 2.75 -3.12 9.83
CA GLU A 180 1.42 -2.69 10.31
C GLU A 180 0.59 -1.97 9.23
N VAL A 181 1.10 -1.84 8.01
CA VAL A 181 0.43 -1.11 6.93
C VAL A 181 -0.51 -2.04 6.17
N LEU A 182 -1.79 -1.68 6.10
CA LEU A 182 -2.79 -2.35 5.26
C LEU A 182 -2.47 -2.13 3.79
N VAL A 183 -2.34 -3.22 3.00
CA VAL A 183 -1.91 -3.15 1.60
C VAL A 183 -2.89 -3.81 0.63
N GLY A 184 -3.81 -4.63 1.13
CA GLY A 184 -4.75 -5.34 0.28
C GLY A 184 -5.78 -6.12 1.08
N CYS A 185 -6.70 -6.76 0.37
CA CYS A 185 -7.66 -7.70 0.95
C CYS A 185 -8.00 -8.83 -0.03
N SER A 186 -8.56 -9.91 0.50
CA SER A 186 -9.11 -10.99 -0.30
C SER A 186 -10.52 -11.38 0.13
N THR A 187 -11.19 -12.11 -0.75
CA THR A 187 -12.48 -12.76 -0.51
C THR A 187 -12.41 -14.16 -1.07
N VAL A 188 -12.78 -15.16 -0.28
CA VAL A 188 -13.05 -16.51 -0.80
C VAL A 188 -14.53 -16.81 -0.55
N ARG A 189 -15.25 -17.07 -1.64
CA ARG A 189 -16.66 -17.47 -1.63
C ARG A 189 -16.73 -18.97 -1.86
N PRO A 190 -17.25 -19.76 -0.92
CA PRO A 190 -17.46 -21.18 -1.11
C PRO A 190 -18.34 -21.47 -2.35
N ALA A 191 -18.18 -22.64 -2.93
CA ALA A 191 -19.07 -23.09 -3.98
C ALA A 191 -20.52 -23.24 -3.48
N GLU A 192 -21.49 -22.96 -4.33
CA GLU A 192 -22.93 -23.12 -4.00
C GLU A 192 -23.35 -24.59 -3.88
N ARG A 193 -22.56 -25.49 -4.44
CA ARG A 193 -22.75 -26.95 -4.39
C ARG A 193 -21.44 -27.66 -4.15
N GLU A 194 -21.50 -28.86 -3.59
CA GLU A 194 -20.34 -29.72 -3.38
C GLU A 194 -19.61 -29.98 -4.71
N GLY A 195 -18.28 -29.88 -4.73
CA GLY A 195 -17.45 -30.01 -5.93
C GLY A 195 -17.61 -28.88 -6.94
N GLY A 196 -18.24 -27.75 -6.59
CA GLY A 196 -18.36 -26.58 -7.46
C GLY A 196 -17.13 -25.69 -7.44
N ALA A 197 -17.12 -24.67 -8.31
CA ALA A 197 -16.06 -23.67 -8.32
C ALA A 197 -16.14 -22.73 -7.11
N VAL A 198 -15.00 -22.47 -6.51
CA VAL A 198 -14.81 -21.47 -5.43
C VAL A 198 -14.36 -20.15 -6.04
N THR A 199 -14.97 -19.05 -5.64
CA THR A 199 -14.54 -17.72 -6.13
C THR A 199 -13.43 -17.17 -5.23
N VAL A 200 -12.27 -16.86 -5.80
CA VAL A 200 -11.13 -16.23 -5.13
C VAL A 200 -10.90 -14.84 -5.73
N ILE A 201 -10.99 -13.80 -4.93
CA ILE A 201 -10.79 -12.41 -5.36
C ILE A 201 -9.72 -11.77 -4.50
N ALA A 202 -8.61 -11.36 -5.13
CA ALA A 202 -7.54 -10.59 -4.49
C ALA A 202 -7.61 -9.13 -4.92
N ARG A 203 -7.45 -8.21 -3.97
CA ARG A 203 -7.44 -6.76 -4.18
C ARG A 203 -6.21 -6.16 -3.53
N VAL A 204 -5.49 -5.34 -4.27
CA VAL A 204 -4.30 -4.63 -3.79
C VAL A 204 -4.51 -3.14 -4.00
N LEU A 205 -4.24 -2.36 -2.96
CA LEU A 205 -4.30 -0.90 -3.05
C LEU A 205 -3.39 -0.40 -4.19
N PRO A 206 -3.83 0.62 -4.95
CA PRO A 206 -3.15 1.05 -6.17
C PRO A 206 -1.65 1.32 -5.99
N GLU A 207 -1.25 1.94 -4.89
CA GLU A 207 0.12 2.29 -4.55
C GLU A 207 1.02 1.08 -4.25
N TRP A 208 0.41 -0.06 -3.87
CA TRP A 208 1.09 -1.31 -3.53
C TRP A 208 1.13 -2.34 -4.66
N ARG A 209 0.55 -2.02 -5.84
CA ARG A 209 0.54 -2.92 -7.00
C ARG A 209 1.93 -3.11 -7.60
N GLY A 210 2.13 -4.24 -8.31
CA GLY A 210 3.42 -4.57 -8.95
C GLY A 210 4.49 -5.11 -8.00
N ARG A 211 4.18 -5.32 -6.70
CA ARG A 211 5.12 -5.74 -5.65
C ARG A 211 4.94 -7.20 -5.20
N GLY A 212 4.20 -8.01 -5.94
CA GLY A 212 3.98 -9.43 -5.62
C GLY A 212 2.82 -9.71 -4.66
N ILE A 213 2.24 -8.69 -3.98
CA ILE A 213 1.20 -8.86 -2.96
C ILE A 213 -0.04 -9.59 -3.53
N GLY A 214 -0.50 -9.21 -4.73
CA GLY A 214 -1.62 -9.87 -5.38
C GLY A 214 -1.39 -11.37 -5.60
N ARG A 215 -0.14 -11.76 -5.87
CA ARG A 215 0.26 -13.17 -5.99
C ARG A 215 0.11 -13.88 -4.64
N VAL A 216 0.62 -13.30 -3.57
CA VAL A 216 0.56 -13.90 -2.22
C VAL A 216 -0.89 -14.08 -1.77
N LEU A 217 -1.73 -13.05 -1.93
CA LEU A 217 -3.17 -13.12 -1.63
C LEU A 217 -3.88 -14.21 -2.45
N TYR A 218 -3.56 -14.28 -3.73
CA TYR A 218 -4.17 -15.26 -4.62
C TYR A 218 -3.73 -16.70 -4.27
N GLU A 219 -2.44 -16.95 -4.05
CA GLU A 219 -1.91 -18.26 -3.64
C GLU A 219 -2.51 -18.72 -2.30
N ASN A 220 -2.71 -17.81 -1.35
CA ASN A 220 -3.40 -18.08 -0.08
C ASN A 220 -4.87 -18.48 -0.32
N GLY A 221 -5.59 -17.74 -1.17
CA GLY A 221 -6.97 -18.06 -1.53
C GLY A 221 -7.10 -19.42 -2.24
N LEU A 222 -6.16 -19.76 -3.13
CA LEU A 222 -6.09 -21.07 -3.79
C LEU A 222 -5.84 -22.21 -2.79
N ALA A 223 -4.94 -22.00 -1.83
CA ALA A 223 -4.68 -22.99 -0.79
C ALA A 223 -5.97 -23.27 0.00
N TYR A 224 -6.75 -22.24 0.33
CA TYR A 224 -8.02 -22.41 1.01
C TYR A 224 -9.09 -23.05 0.12
N ALA A 225 -9.16 -22.71 -1.18
CA ALA A 225 -10.08 -23.36 -2.13
C ALA A 225 -9.83 -24.88 -2.22
N ARG A 226 -8.56 -25.31 -2.16
CA ARG A 226 -8.21 -26.76 -2.09
C ARG A 226 -8.73 -27.40 -0.80
N VAL A 227 -8.64 -26.73 0.33
CA VAL A 227 -9.19 -27.24 1.61
C VAL A 227 -10.71 -27.41 1.53
N LEU A 228 -11.39 -26.56 0.76
CA LEU A 228 -12.83 -26.67 0.49
C LEU A 228 -13.20 -27.75 -0.53
N GLY A 229 -12.24 -28.47 -1.12
CA GLY A 229 -12.48 -29.49 -2.13
C GLY A 229 -13.03 -28.94 -3.46
N ALA A 230 -12.60 -27.74 -3.87
CA ALA A 230 -13.08 -27.10 -5.08
C ALA A 230 -12.59 -27.81 -6.36
N ASP A 231 -13.49 -28.05 -7.33
CA ASP A 231 -13.16 -28.59 -8.66
C ASP A 231 -12.58 -27.53 -9.60
N GLY A 232 -12.69 -26.28 -9.26
CA GLY A 232 -12.18 -25.16 -10.04
C GLY A 232 -12.21 -23.86 -9.25
N VAL A 233 -11.54 -22.84 -9.78
CA VAL A 233 -11.52 -21.52 -9.16
C VAL A 233 -12.06 -20.48 -10.15
N GLU A 234 -12.91 -19.61 -9.67
CA GLU A 234 -13.42 -18.45 -10.39
C GLU A 234 -12.91 -17.16 -9.76
N THR A 235 -12.86 -16.12 -10.56
CA THR A 235 -12.64 -14.74 -10.12
C THR A 235 -13.46 -13.79 -10.96
N CYS A 236 -13.81 -12.63 -10.40
CA CYS A 236 -14.50 -11.57 -11.13
C CYS A 236 -13.68 -10.29 -11.12
N VAL A 237 -13.64 -9.61 -12.26
CA VAL A 237 -12.83 -8.40 -12.45
C VAL A 237 -13.67 -7.37 -13.22
N LEU A 238 -13.62 -6.10 -12.81
CA LEU A 238 -14.18 -5.00 -13.60
C LEU A 238 -13.51 -4.95 -14.98
N ALA A 239 -14.27 -4.85 -16.05
CA ALA A 239 -13.74 -4.79 -17.42
C ALA A 239 -12.77 -3.61 -17.63
N ALA A 240 -12.97 -2.51 -16.90
CA ALA A 240 -12.09 -1.35 -16.91
C ALA A 240 -10.77 -1.58 -16.17
N ASN A 241 -10.64 -2.63 -15.31
CA ASN A 241 -9.42 -2.95 -14.59
C ASN A 241 -8.49 -3.84 -15.43
N GLY A 242 -7.84 -3.26 -16.44
CA GLY A 242 -6.93 -3.98 -17.32
C GLY A 242 -5.76 -4.68 -16.60
N ASP A 243 -5.28 -4.14 -15.47
CA ASP A 243 -4.23 -4.78 -14.67
C ASP A 243 -4.73 -6.05 -13.99
N GLY A 244 -5.94 -6.03 -13.43
CA GLY A 244 -6.58 -7.19 -12.85
C GLY A 244 -6.85 -8.30 -13.88
N LEU A 245 -7.30 -7.94 -15.08
CA LEU A 245 -7.51 -8.89 -16.16
C LEU A 245 -6.19 -9.55 -16.59
N ARG A 246 -5.13 -8.74 -16.84
CA ARG A 246 -3.81 -9.28 -17.18
C ARG A 246 -3.23 -10.18 -16.08
N PHE A 247 -3.44 -9.83 -14.82
CA PHE A 247 -3.03 -10.65 -13.70
C PHE A 247 -3.72 -12.02 -13.72
N ALA A 248 -5.05 -12.05 -13.84
CA ALA A 248 -5.82 -13.30 -13.91
C ALA A 248 -5.41 -14.16 -15.12
N GLU A 249 -5.32 -13.57 -16.31
CA GLU A 249 -4.90 -14.27 -17.54
C GLU A 249 -3.48 -14.84 -17.42
N SER A 250 -2.54 -14.11 -16.78
CA SER A 250 -1.17 -14.60 -16.53
C SER A 250 -1.11 -15.80 -15.57
N ARG A 251 -2.19 -16.08 -14.84
CA ARG A 251 -2.36 -17.22 -13.93
C ARG A 251 -3.14 -18.36 -14.55
N GLY A 252 -3.45 -18.30 -15.85
CA GLY A 252 -4.15 -19.34 -16.57
C GLY A 252 -5.69 -19.25 -16.51
N PHE A 253 -6.23 -18.17 -15.96
CA PHE A 253 -7.67 -17.94 -16.03
C PHE A 253 -8.13 -17.62 -17.43
N VAL A 254 -9.26 -18.18 -17.80
CA VAL A 254 -9.94 -17.97 -19.09
C VAL A 254 -11.25 -17.21 -18.83
N LYS A 255 -11.55 -16.22 -19.64
CA LYS A 255 -12.82 -15.48 -19.58
C LYS A 255 -13.97 -16.43 -19.91
N VAL A 256 -15.00 -16.45 -19.06
CA VAL A 256 -16.17 -17.32 -19.22
C VAL A 256 -17.45 -16.53 -19.42
N ASP A 257 -17.55 -15.32 -18.86
CA ASP A 257 -18.73 -14.48 -19.00
C ASP A 257 -18.40 -12.97 -18.91
N ARG A 258 -19.31 -12.16 -19.44
CA ARG A 258 -19.32 -10.70 -19.31
C ARG A 258 -20.74 -10.22 -19.07
N TYR A 259 -20.90 -9.37 -18.07
CA TYR A 259 -22.22 -8.90 -17.68
C TYR A 259 -22.17 -7.51 -17.02
N VAL A 260 -23.34 -6.85 -17.01
CA VAL A 260 -23.57 -5.61 -16.25
C VAL A 260 -24.63 -5.95 -15.20
N LEU A 261 -24.38 -5.59 -13.95
CA LEU A 261 -25.34 -5.82 -12.87
C LEU A 261 -26.57 -4.91 -13.06
N PRO A 262 -27.79 -5.37 -12.69
CA PRO A 262 -29.00 -4.58 -12.82
C PRO A 262 -28.88 -3.23 -12.11
N GLY A 263 -29.06 -2.14 -12.86
CA GLY A 263 -28.95 -0.78 -12.34
C GLY A 263 -27.53 -0.19 -12.32
N GLU A 264 -26.49 -0.95 -12.66
CA GLU A 264 -25.14 -0.49 -12.81
C GLU A 264 -24.80 -0.14 -14.27
N ARG A 265 -23.65 0.53 -14.47
CA ARG A 265 -23.12 0.87 -15.81
C ARG A 265 -21.82 0.15 -16.11
N ASP A 266 -21.19 -0.39 -15.08
CA ASP A 266 -19.87 -1.00 -15.16
C ASP A 266 -19.99 -2.47 -15.53
N GLU A 267 -19.19 -2.89 -16.52
CA GLU A 267 -19.14 -4.25 -17.02
C GLU A 267 -18.19 -5.08 -16.16
N TRP A 268 -18.61 -6.29 -15.81
CA TRP A 268 -17.83 -7.29 -15.09
C TRP A 268 -17.42 -8.42 -16.02
N VAL A 269 -16.29 -9.03 -15.72
CA VAL A 269 -15.76 -10.19 -16.43
C VAL A 269 -15.53 -11.29 -15.43
N ASP A 270 -16.20 -12.42 -15.63
CA ASP A 270 -15.92 -13.64 -14.88
C ASP A 270 -14.87 -14.47 -15.61
N LEU A 271 -13.91 -14.94 -14.86
CA LEU A 271 -12.83 -15.78 -15.37
C LEU A 271 -12.75 -17.06 -14.53
N ARG A 272 -12.39 -18.17 -15.20
CA ARG A 272 -12.30 -19.48 -14.56
C ARG A 272 -10.95 -20.16 -14.83
N LEU A 273 -10.41 -20.78 -13.78
CA LEU A 273 -9.29 -21.71 -13.83
C LEU A 273 -9.84 -23.14 -13.70
N SER A 274 -9.68 -23.96 -14.73
CA SER A 274 -10.34 -25.27 -14.85
C SER A 274 -9.61 -26.40 -14.13
N VAL A 275 -8.37 -26.19 -13.66
CA VAL A 275 -7.59 -27.20 -12.94
C VAL A 275 -6.81 -26.51 -11.83
N ILE A 276 -7.02 -26.95 -10.61
CA ILE A 276 -6.13 -26.60 -9.49
C ILE A 276 -5.02 -27.68 -9.53
N GLU A 277 -3.92 -27.42 -10.25
CA GLU A 277 -2.77 -28.34 -10.22
C GLU A 277 -2.34 -28.55 -8.75
N SER A 278 -2.17 -29.80 -8.41
CA SER A 278 -1.80 -30.31 -7.08
C SER A 278 -0.35 -29.97 -6.71
#